data_0f62d6d43d2b643974f14b878762a521
#
_entry.id   0f62d6d43d2b643974f14b878762a521
#
_cell.length_a   1.000
_cell.length_b   1.000
_cell.length_c   1.000
_cell.angle_alpha   90.00
_cell.angle_beta   90.00
_cell.angle_gamma   90.00
#
_symmetry.space_group_name_H-M   'P 1'
#
loop_
_entity.id
_entity.type
_entity.pdbx_description
1 polymer ?
#
loop_
_entity_poly.entity_id
_entity_poly.type
_entity_poly.pdbx_seq_one_letter_code
_entity_poly.pdbx_strand_id
1 'polypeptide(L)'
;MIPQVYWTEEYPLGKTYNVSTELPDKVDFVIIGSGYTGLTAARVLAKADSSVAVFDEKKIGWGASSRNGGMATPGLKQDIFKIYKKYGIEYAKEFWKASVDAIDLLENIIQEEKINCDWSRNGHIALACKQSHYDKLPEYASWIQKELGHKKTLVSKEEIHSEIGTDYYYGGLSDEVSGGLQPAKYVDGLAKACNDYGVQLFENNRVHSIKKLGEIYEVVTNIGALKAKKVIIATNGYTDMLVPELKPKVFPVGSYIIVSDVLSEKLQKKLSPKGRMFYDSKWFINYFRLTPDGRMLWGGRNDLSTDLDLVESASILSRQVRTVFPDLEKTTFTHTWTGKLGITFDLMPHIGEVNGIHYTFGYGAVSYTHLTLPTNQCV
;
A
#
# COMPACT_ATOMS: atom_id res chain seq x y z
N MET A 1 8.35 -9.24 -21.94
CA MET A 1 8.00 -8.65 -20.63
C MET A 1 8.70 -9.45 -19.55
N ILE A 2 9.40 -8.79 -18.63
CA ILE A 2 10.20 -9.42 -17.57
C ILE A 2 9.29 -9.64 -16.36
N PRO A 3 9.17 -10.88 -15.81
CA PRO A 3 8.35 -11.16 -14.61
C PRO A 3 9.10 -10.73 -13.33
N GLN A 4 9.36 -9.45 -13.21
CA GLN A 4 10.14 -8.85 -12.12
C GLN A 4 9.51 -7.54 -11.66
N VAL A 5 9.69 -7.21 -10.38
CA VAL A 5 9.22 -5.95 -9.80
C VAL A 5 10.10 -4.80 -10.29
N TYR A 6 9.56 -3.93 -11.11
CA TYR A 6 10.27 -2.75 -11.62
C TYR A 6 10.88 -1.88 -10.50
N TRP A 7 10.13 -1.64 -9.43
CA TRP A 7 10.61 -0.80 -8.31
C TRP A 7 11.88 -1.31 -7.65
N THR A 8 12.01 -2.65 -7.52
CA THR A 8 13.19 -3.28 -6.90
C THR A 8 14.30 -3.58 -7.89
N GLU A 9 14.03 -3.53 -9.19
CA GLU A 9 15.09 -3.54 -10.22
C GLU A 9 15.75 -2.16 -10.28
N GLU A 10 14.96 -1.10 -10.35
CA GLU A 10 15.45 0.28 -10.33
C GLU A 10 16.16 0.61 -9.01
N TYR A 11 15.59 0.17 -7.88
CA TYR A 11 16.15 0.38 -6.55
C TYR A 11 16.14 -0.92 -5.73
N PRO A 12 17.21 -1.72 -5.79
CA PRO A 12 17.33 -2.95 -5.00
C PRO A 12 17.22 -2.70 -3.50
N LEU A 13 16.42 -3.54 -2.81
CA LEU A 13 16.27 -3.50 -1.35
C LEU A 13 17.58 -3.86 -0.64
N GLY A 14 17.80 -3.31 0.53
CA GLY A 14 18.99 -3.57 1.35
C GLY A 14 20.15 -2.62 1.08
N LYS A 15 19.87 -1.44 0.50
CA LYS A 15 20.92 -0.45 0.21
C LYS A 15 21.32 0.40 1.42
N THR A 16 20.39 0.63 2.34
CA THR A 16 20.56 1.67 3.35
C THR A 16 20.55 1.18 4.80
N TYR A 17 20.24 -0.09 5.04
CA TYR A 17 20.19 -0.68 6.38
C TYR A 17 21.13 -1.89 6.53
N ASN A 18 21.42 -2.25 7.77
CA ASN A 18 22.21 -3.42 8.11
C ASN A 18 21.29 -4.56 8.57
N VAL A 19 21.63 -5.78 8.16
CA VAL A 19 20.95 -7.01 8.58
C VAL A 19 21.66 -7.57 9.80
N SER A 20 20.90 -7.91 10.85
CA SER A 20 21.42 -8.57 12.05
C SER A 20 21.66 -10.05 11.76
N THR A 21 22.79 -10.59 12.26
CA THR A 21 23.19 -12.00 12.06
C THR A 21 23.10 -12.82 13.35
N GLU A 22 23.10 -12.16 14.51
CA GLU A 22 23.05 -12.79 15.82
C GLU A 22 21.75 -12.42 16.54
N LEU A 23 21.09 -13.42 17.14
CA LEU A 23 19.88 -13.19 17.92
C LEU A 23 20.23 -12.62 19.29
N PRO A 24 19.47 -11.62 19.77
CA PRO A 24 19.53 -11.23 21.18
C PRO A 24 18.87 -12.31 22.03
N ASP A 25 19.31 -12.45 23.27
CA ASP A 25 18.67 -13.37 24.24
C ASP A 25 17.20 -12.97 24.49
N LYS A 26 16.97 -11.65 24.57
CA LYS A 26 15.65 -11.09 24.91
C LYS A 26 15.46 -9.69 24.31
N VAL A 27 14.22 -9.41 23.87
CA VAL A 27 13.76 -8.09 23.46
C VAL A 27 12.42 -7.75 24.09
N ASP A 28 12.01 -6.48 24.04
CA ASP A 28 10.67 -6.06 24.43
C ASP A 28 9.63 -6.50 23.40
N PHE A 29 9.95 -6.29 22.12
CA PHE A 29 9.03 -6.62 21.03
C PHE A 29 9.71 -7.45 19.94
N VAL A 30 9.01 -8.51 19.52
CA VAL A 30 9.27 -9.19 18.25
C VAL A 30 8.16 -8.82 17.28
N ILE A 31 8.53 -8.37 16.08
CA ILE A 31 7.60 -8.04 14.99
C ILE A 31 7.84 -9.01 13.85
N ILE A 32 6.78 -9.64 13.36
CA ILE A 32 6.83 -10.61 12.26
C ILE A 32 6.19 -10.00 11.02
N GLY A 33 6.98 -9.80 9.99
CA GLY A 33 6.65 -9.06 8.79
C GLY A 33 7.26 -7.66 8.77
N SER A 34 8.11 -7.40 7.79
CA SER A 34 8.89 -6.17 7.61
C SER A 34 8.32 -5.26 6.52
N GLY A 35 7.01 -5.31 6.29
CA GLY A 35 6.31 -4.33 5.44
C GLY A 35 6.21 -2.96 6.12
N TYR A 36 5.54 -2.01 5.47
CA TYR A 36 5.32 -0.67 6.03
C TYR A 36 4.80 -0.71 7.47
N THR A 37 3.80 -1.55 7.75
CA THR A 37 3.19 -1.65 9.07
C THR A 37 4.18 -2.13 10.13
N GLY A 38 4.90 -3.21 9.87
CA GLY A 38 5.89 -3.76 10.82
C GLY A 38 7.03 -2.80 11.07
N LEU A 39 7.57 -2.18 10.03
CA LEU A 39 8.65 -1.20 10.16
C LEU A 39 8.19 0.09 10.85
N THR A 40 6.99 0.60 10.53
CA THR A 40 6.46 1.78 11.23
C THR A 40 6.22 1.50 12.71
N ALA A 41 5.68 0.33 13.06
CA ALA A 41 5.54 -0.09 14.46
C ALA A 41 6.90 -0.22 15.16
N ALA A 42 7.88 -0.86 14.50
CA ALA A 42 9.23 -0.99 15.02
C ALA A 42 9.88 0.37 15.31
N ARG A 43 9.75 1.30 14.35
CA ARG A 43 10.26 2.67 14.48
C ARG A 43 9.66 3.40 15.70
N VAL A 44 8.32 3.35 15.85
CA VAL A 44 7.63 4.02 16.96
C VAL A 44 8.05 3.43 18.30
N LEU A 45 8.11 2.10 18.41
CA LEU A 45 8.50 1.41 19.63
C LEU A 45 9.97 1.69 19.99
N ALA A 46 10.88 1.69 19.02
CA ALA A 46 12.29 2.00 19.25
C ALA A 46 12.50 3.47 19.63
N LYS A 47 11.76 4.42 19.04
CA LYS A 47 11.74 5.83 19.48
C LYS A 47 11.24 6.01 20.92
N ALA A 48 10.49 5.06 21.45
CA ALA A 48 10.05 4.99 22.85
C ALA A 48 10.98 4.09 23.70
N ASP A 49 12.24 3.97 23.32
CA ASP A 49 13.31 3.25 24.04
C ASP A 49 13.04 1.74 24.24
N SER A 50 12.17 1.13 23.46
CA SER A 50 11.94 -0.32 23.50
C SER A 50 12.95 -1.06 22.62
N SER A 51 13.43 -2.21 23.10
CA SER A 51 14.23 -3.12 22.28
C SER A 51 13.35 -3.91 21.33
N VAL A 52 13.64 -3.84 20.02
CA VAL A 52 12.80 -4.42 18.96
C VAL A 52 13.60 -5.28 18.00
N ALA A 53 13.10 -6.47 17.68
CA ALA A 53 13.58 -7.33 16.62
C ALA A 53 12.49 -7.57 15.57
N VAL A 54 12.80 -7.32 14.32
CA VAL A 54 11.89 -7.52 13.16
C VAL A 54 12.37 -8.70 12.34
N PHE A 55 11.49 -9.64 12.07
CA PHE A 55 11.77 -10.84 11.28
C PHE A 55 10.97 -10.87 9.98
N ASP A 56 11.62 -11.22 8.89
CA ASP A 56 10.98 -11.50 7.61
C ASP A 56 11.55 -12.79 7.00
N GLU A 57 10.68 -13.61 6.41
CA GLU A 57 11.12 -14.84 5.73
C GLU A 57 11.84 -14.58 4.40
N LYS A 58 11.73 -13.35 3.90
CA LYS A 58 12.39 -12.83 2.69
C LYS A 58 13.24 -11.62 3.05
N LYS A 59 13.64 -10.84 2.05
CA LYS A 59 14.26 -9.52 2.29
C LYS A 59 13.28 -8.58 2.97
N ILE A 60 13.79 -7.65 3.79
CA ILE A 60 13.00 -6.57 4.38
C ILE A 60 12.23 -5.84 3.29
N GLY A 61 10.90 -5.72 3.49
CA GLY A 61 10.03 -5.04 2.53
C GLY A 61 9.70 -5.80 1.25
N TRP A 62 10.14 -7.05 1.09
CA TRP A 62 9.92 -7.84 -0.13
C TRP A 62 8.44 -8.02 -0.50
N GLY A 63 7.53 -8.02 0.45
CA GLY A 63 6.11 -8.25 0.26
C GLY A 63 5.39 -7.14 -0.52
N ALA A 64 4.10 -6.94 -0.26
CA ALA A 64 3.28 -5.94 -0.94
C ALA A 64 3.83 -4.50 -0.83
N SER A 65 4.66 -4.22 0.18
CA SER A 65 5.19 -2.89 0.46
C SER A 65 6.14 -2.37 -0.63
N SER A 66 6.91 -3.23 -1.30
CA SER A 66 7.73 -2.83 -2.46
C SER A 66 7.08 -3.16 -3.82
N ARG A 67 5.82 -3.63 -3.83
CA ARG A 67 5.15 -4.16 -5.02
C ARG A 67 3.89 -3.41 -5.43
N ASN A 68 3.47 -2.41 -4.66
CA ASN A 68 2.26 -1.64 -4.90
C ASN A 68 2.48 -0.51 -5.93
N GLY A 69 1.40 0.20 -6.31
CA GLY A 69 1.46 1.29 -7.30
C GLY A 69 2.09 2.59 -6.80
N GLY A 70 2.46 2.68 -5.52
CA GLY A 70 3.05 3.89 -4.95
C GLY A 70 2.07 5.05 -4.83
N MET A 71 0.79 4.79 -4.56
CA MET A 71 -0.27 5.80 -4.50
C MET A 71 -0.84 5.90 -3.09
N ALA A 72 -0.76 7.06 -2.46
CA ALA A 72 -1.38 7.39 -1.17
C ALA A 72 -2.62 8.26 -1.40
N THR A 73 -3.81 7.69 -1.19
CA THR A 73 -5.09 8.36 -1.44
C THR A 73 -6.01 8.25 -0.21
N PRO A 74 -6.83 9.26 0.12
CA PRO A 74 -7.74 9.18 1.26
C PRO A 74 -8.89 8.20 1.02
N GLY A 75 -9.52 7.76 2.09
CA GLY A 75 -10.63 6.83 2.11
C GLY A 75 -10.21 5.41 2.49
N LEU A 76 -11.19 4.53 2.59
CA LEU A 76 -11.05 3.12 2.97
C LEU A 76 -11.44 2.22 1.79
N LYS A 77 -11.11 0.93 1.88
CA LYS A 77 -11.60 -0.06 0.90
C LYS A 77 -13.12 -0.18 0.95
N GLN A 78 -13.68 -0.08 2.14
CA GLN A 78 -15.13 0.00 2.32
C GLN A 78 -15.61 1.42 1.94
N ASP A 79 -16.68 1.47 1.16
CA ASP A 79 -17.32 2.72 0.77
C ASP A 79 -17.81 3.52 2.00
N ILE A 80 -17.54 4.83 2.02
CA ILE A 80 -17.82 5.70 3.16
C ILE A 80 -19.32 5.78 3.49
N PHE A 81 -20.20 5.68 2.49
CA PHE A 81 -21.64 5.63 2.74
C PHE A 81 -22.07 4.34 3.43
N LYS A 82 -21.40 3.21 3.15
CA LYS A 82 -21.65 1.96 3.88
C LYS A 82 -21.18 2.05 5.31
N ILE A 83 -20.03 2.70 5.55
CA ILE A 83 -19.55 3.00 6.91
C ILE A 83 -20.53 3.90 7.64
N TYR A 84 -20.96 4.99 7.01
CA TYR A 84 -21.98 5.89 7.55
C TYR A 84 -23.28 5.15 7.91
N LYS A 85 -23.82 4.35 6.98
CA LYS A 85 -25.06 3.58 7.20
C LYS A 85 -24.94 2.55 8.32
N LYS A 86 -23.77 1.94 8.49
CA LYS A 86 -23.54 0.86 9.47
C LYS A 86 -23.19 1.37 10.86
N TYR A 87 -22.37 2.43 10.93
CA TYR A 87 -21.76 2.88 12.18
C TYR A 87 -22.15 4.31 12.58
N GLY A 88 -22.84 5.06 11.71
CA GLY A 88 -23.23 6.44 11.94
C GLY A 88 -22.20 7.46 11.47
N ILE A 89 -22.62 8.75 11.56
CA ILE A 89 -21.83 9.85 10.97
C ILE A 89 -20.52 10.11 11.71
N GLU A 90 -20.50 9.97 13.05
CA GLU A 90 -19.30 10.25 13.84
C GLU A 90 -18.18 9.26 13.50
N TYR A 91 -18.47 7.96 13.40
CA TYR A 91 -17.49 6.97 12.92
C TYR A 91 -17.05 7.22 11.48
N ALA A 92 -17.97 7.64 10.60
CA ALA A 92 -17.60 7.97 9.23
C ALA A 92 -16.61 9.15 9.18
N LYS A 93 -16.82 10.19 10.01
CA LYS A 93 -15.90 11.32 10.16
C LYS A 93 -14.54 10.89 10.67
N GLU A 94 -14.50 10.08 11.73
CA GLU A 94 -13.28 9.60 12.35
C GLU A 94 -12.46 8.75 11.36
N PHE A 95 -13.08 7.78 10.67
CA PHE A 95 -12.41 6.97 9.67
C PHE A 95 -11.91 7.79 8.47
N TRP A 96 -12.72 8.75 8.01
CA TRP A 96 -12.29 9.62 6.92
C TRP A 96 -11.10 10.48 7.33
N LYS A 97 -11.22 11.16 8.49
CA LYS A 97 -10.14 11.98 9.05
C LYS A 97 -8.87 11.15 9.21
N ALA A 98 -8.97 9.99 9.83
CA ALA A 98 -7.84 9.09 10.02
C ALA A 98 -7.17 8.70 8.69
N SER A 99 -7.94 8.52 7.60
CA SER A 99 -7.38 8.23 6.27
C SER A 99 -6.64 9.42 5.65
N VAL A 100 -7.06 10.65 5.94
CA VAL A 100 -6.35 11.88 5.53
C VAL A 100 -5.10 12.08 6.38
N ASP A 101 -5.23 11.99 7.72
CA ASP A 101 -4.12 12.13 8.66
C ASP A 101 -2.97 11.15 8.36
N ALA A 102 -3.29 9.96 7.84
CA ALA A 102 -2.30 8.97 7.47
C ALA A 102 -1.43 9.38 6.29
N ILE A 103 -1.94 10.21 5.36
CA ILE A 103 -1.13 10.77 4.28
C ILE A 103 -0.17 11.83 4.83
N ASP A 104 -0.67 12.66 5.75
CA ASP A 104 0.14 13.66 6.42
C ASP A 104 1.22 13.01 7.28
N LEU A 105 0.88 11.92 8.00
CA LEU A 105 1.84 11.13 8.76
C LEU A 105 2.91 10.51 7.86
N LEU A 106 2.52 9.96 6.71
CA LEU A 106 3.47 9.44 5.71
C LEU A 106 4.47 10.51 5.29
N GLU A 107 3.99 11.71 4.93
CA GLU A 107 4.84 12.83 4.56
C GLU A 107 5.75 13.29 5.70
N ASN A 108 5.22 13.37 6.92
CA ASN A 108 6.00 13.69 8.12
C ASN A 108 7.11 12.68 8.37
N ILE A 109 6.85 11.37 8.22
CA ILE A 109 7.87 10.33 8.35
C ILE A 109 8.95 10.50 7.28
N ILE A 110 8.56 10.76 6.02
CA ILE A 110 9.50 10.99 4.92
C ILE A 110 10.41 12.17 5.24
N GLN A 111 9.88 13.25 5.77
CA GLN A 111 10.64 14.46 6.13
C GLN A 111 11.53 14.23 7.35
N GLU A 112 10.98 13.66 8.43
CA GLU A 112 11.69 13.41 9.69
C GLU A 112 12.87 12.46 9.47
N GLU A 113 12.67 11.35 8.75
CA GLU A 113 13.70 10.34 8.48
C GLU A 113 14.52 10.64 7.23
N LYS A 114 14.24 11.76 6.54
CA LYS A 114 14.93 12.20 5.31
C LYS A 114 14.94 11.11 4.23
N ILE A 115 13.80 10.44 4.03
CA ILE A 115 13.67 9.36 3.06
C ILE A 115 13.53 9.94 1.65
N ASN A 116 14.49 9.68 0.78
CA ASN A 116 14.41 10.06 -0.62
C ASN A 116 13.66 9.00 -1.42
N CYS A 117 12.33 9.11 -1.50
CA CYS A 117 11.45 8.15 -2.16
C CYS A 117 10.59 8.75 -3.28
N ASP A 118 11.04 9.82 -3.90
CA ASP A 118 10.33 10.52 -5.00
C ASP A 118 8.90 10.92 -4.59
N TRP A 119 8.70 11.30 -3.34
CA TRP A 119 7.41 11.76 -2.83
C TRP A 119 6.95 13.02 -3.54
N SER A 120 5.71 13.00 -4.04
CA SER A 120 5.09 14.19 -4.62
C SER A 120 3.57 14.19 -4.33
N ARG A 121 3.05 15.36 -3.96
CA ARG A 121 1.64 15.57 -3.61
C ARG A 121 0.87 16.17 -4.78
N ASN A 122 0.74 15.41 -5.89
CA ASN A 122 0.13 15.87 -7.14
C ASN A 122 -1.39 15.57 -7.21
N GLY A 123 -1.96 15.00 -6.15
CA GLY A 123 -3.35 14.62 -6.11
C GLY A 123 -3.69 13.39 -6.96
N HIS A 124 -4.97 13.00 -6.94
CA HIS A 124 -5.50 11.94 -7.78
C HIS A 124 -6.84 12.33 -8.41
N ILE A 125 -7.27 11.56 -9.40
CA ILE A 125 -8.62 11.62 -9.97
C ILE A 125 -9.26 10.24 -9.96
N ALA A 126 -10.47 10.16 -9.38
CA ALA A 126 -11.38 9.04 -9.54
C ALA A 126 -12.17 9.24 -10.84
N LEU A 127 -11.94 8.38 -11.84
CA LEU A 127 -12.43 8.52 -13.20
C LEU A 127 -13.71 7.72 -13.43
N ALA A 128 -14.71 8.32 -14.05
CA ALA A 128 -15.99 7.70 -14.37
C ALA A 128 -15.95 6.97 -15.71
N CYS A 129 -16.06 5.62 -15.70
CA CYS A 129 -16.07 4.79 -16.93
C CYS A 129 -17.40 4.83 -17.70
N LYS A 130 -18.45 5.38 -17.12
CA LYS A 130 -19.80 5.47 -17.72
C LYS A 130 -20.44 6.77 -17.31
N GLN A 131 -21.36 7.29 -18.14
CA GLN A 131 -22.14 8.47 -17.80
C GLN A 131 -22.85 8.31 -16.45
N SER A 132 -23.51 7.19 -16.22
CA SER A 132 -24.23 6.90 -14.96
C SER A 132 -23.33 6.82 -13.72
N HIS A 133 -22.00 6.68 -13.87
CA HIS A 133 -21.04 6.80 -12.78
C HIS A 133 -20.72 8.28 -12.52
N TYR A 134 -20.56 9.05 -13.60
CA TYR A 134 -20.32 10.49 -13.49
C TYR A 134 -21.49 11.24 -12.85
N ASP A 135 -22.73 10.90 -13.25
CA ASP A 135 -23.95 11.54 -12.76
C ASP A 135 -24.12 11.48 -11.23
N LYS A 136 -23.44 10.53 -10.56
CA LYS A 136 -23.44 10.39 -9.09
C LYS A 136 -22.37 11.20 -8.39
N LEU A 137 -21.35 11.68 -9.12
CA LEU A 137 -20.21 12.37 -8.50
C LEU A 137 -20.57 13.71 -7.87
N PRO A 138 -21.49 14.55 -8.42
CA PRO A 138 -21.88 15.81 -7.78
C PRO A 138 -22.51 15.62 -6.41
N GLU A 139 -23.43 14.67 -6.27
CA GLU A 139 -24.04 14.36 -4.98
C GLU A 139 -23.00 13.82 -3.98
N TYR A 140 -22.13 12.92 -4.44
CA TYR A 140 -21.05 12.37 -3.63
C TYR A 140 -20.09 13.48 -3.14
N ALA A 141 -19.64 14.35 -4.03
CA ALA A 141 -18.75 15.47 -3.69
C ALA A 141 -19.39 16.43 -2.69
N SER A 142 -20.66 16.79 -2.90
CA SER A 142 -21.43 17.65 -2.01
C SER A 142 -21.57 17.05 -0.62
N TRP A 143 -21.88 15.75 -0.53
CA TRP A 143 -22.01 15.04 0.72
C TRP A 143 -20.67 14.98 1.48
N ILE A 144 -19.58 14.59 0.81
CA ILE A 144 -18.22 14.56 1.40
C ILE A 144 -17.83 15.95 1.94
N GLN A 145 -18.08 17.01 1.18
CA GLN A 145 -17.77 18.37 1.61
C GLN A 145 -18.60 18.78 2.83
N LYS A 146 -19.90 18.49 2.80
CA LYS A 146 -20.84 18.90 3.86
C LYS A 146 -20.62 18.12 5.17
N GLU A 147 -20.51 16.79 5.07
CA GLU A 147 -20.52 15.91 6.25
C GLU A 147 -19.11 15.63 6.77
N LEU A 148 -18.11 15.57 5.91
CA LEU A 148 -16.73 15.22 6.28
C LEU A 148 -15.76 16.41 6.18
N GLY A 149 -16.21 17.58 5.69
CA GLY A 149 -15.37 18.76 5.53
C GLY A 149 -14.26 18.61 4.48
N HIS A 150 -14.30 17.57 3.63
CA HIS A 150 -13.26 17.28 2.66
C HIS A 150 -13.66 17.71 1.25
N LYS A 151 -12.83 18.58 0.65
CA LYS A 151 -13.11 19.13 -0.68
C LYS A 151 -12.63 18.19 -1.78
N LYS A 152 -13.55 17.86 -2.69
CA LYS A 152 -13.25 17.21 -3.97
C LYS A 152 -13.80 18.08 -5.10
N THR A 153 -13.10 18.12 -6.23
CA THR A 153 -13.47 18.97 -7.36
C THR A 153 -13.93 18.12 -8.54
N LEU A 154 -15.12 18.43 -9.06
CA LEU A 154 -15.64 17.78 -10.27
C LEU A 154 -14.79 18.23 -11.48
N VAL A 155 -14.50 17.25 -12.34
CA VAL A 155 -13.87 17.45 -13.64
C VAL A 155 -14.85 16.91 -14.68
N SER A 156 -15.38 17.80 -15.50
CA SER A 156 -16.34 17.43 -16.57
C SER A 156 -15.62 16.71 -17.71
N LYS A 157 -16.43 16.14 -18.62
CA LYS A 157 -15.87 15.49 -19.82
C LYS A 157 -15.17 16.49 -20.74
N GLU A 158 -15.63 17.72 -20.79
CA GLU A 158 -15.06 18.81 -21.58
C GLU A 158 -13.72 19.28 -21.01
N GLU A 159 -13.56 19.21 -19.69
CA GLU A 159 -12.35 19.63 -18.97
C GLU A 159 -11.32 18.52 -18.80
N ILE A 160 -11.68 17.25 -19.10
CA ILE A 160 -10.90 16.08 -18.73
C ILE A 160 -9.48 16.11 -19.28
N HIS A 161 -9.28 16.69 -20.48
CA HIS A 161 -7.96 16.80 -21.11
C HIS A 161 -6.98 17.68 -20.37
N SER A 162 -7.45 18.55 -19.46
CA SER A 162 -6.57 19.30 -18.55
C SER A 162 -5.94 18.43 -17.48
N GLU A 163 -6.44 17.21 -17.31
CA GLU A 163 -6.05 16.29 -16.24
C GLU A 163 -5.47 14.96 -16.79
N ILE A 164 -6.06 14.46 -17.90
CA ILE A 164 -5.68 13.16 -18.47
C ILE A 164 -5.90 13.15 -19.99
N GLY A 165 -4.95 12.65 -20.74
CA GLY A 165 -4.95 12.65 -22.21
C GLY A 165 -5.71 11.49 -22.84
N THR A 166 -7.02 11.36 -22.55
CA THR A 166 -7.88 10.33 -23.15
C THR A 166 -9.34 10.76 -23.19
N ASP A 167 -10.08 10.31 -24.21
CA ASP A 167 -11.54 10.48 -24.34
C ASP A 167 -12.36 9.35 -23.71
N TYR A 168 -11.68 8.35 -23.14
CA TYR A 168 -12.34 7.14 -22.64
C TYR A 168 -13.29 7.39 -21.48
N TYR A 169 -12.99 8.36 -20.60
CA TYR A 169 -13.76 8.63 -19.39
C TYR A 169 -14.81 9.73 -19.58
N TYR A 170 -15.85 9.67 -18.78
CA TYR A 170 -16.97 10.63 -18.78
C TYR A 170 -16.77 11.81 -17.83
N GLY A 171 -15.56 11.98 -17.30
CA GLY A 171 -15.21 12.95 -16.28
C GLY A 171 -14.68 12.26 -15.02
N GLY A 172 -14.57 12.99 -13.93
CA GLY A 172 -14.03 12.45 -12.69
C GLY A 172 -14.18 13.37 -11.49
N LEU A 173 -13.56 12.97 -10.41
CA LEU A 173 -13.53 13.70 -9.14
C LEU A 173 -12.09 13.79 -8.68
N SER A 174 -11.52 14.99 -8.70
CA SER A 174 -10.14 15.24 -8.26
C SER A 174 -10.05 15.50 -6.76
N ASP A 175 -8.92 15.08 -6.18
CA ASP A 175 -8.59 15.22 -4.77
C ASP A 175 -7.11 15.60 -4.65
N GLU A 176 -6.83 16.75 -4.06
CA GLU A 176 -5.49 17.33 -3.99
C GLU A 176 -4.65 16.79 -2.82
N VAL A 177 -5.26 16.07 -1.87
CA VAL A 177 -4.58 15.59 -0.65
C VAL A 177 -3.61 14.45 -0.95
N SER A 178 -3.87 13.73 -2.03
CA SER A 178 -3.14 12.51 -2.39
C SER A 178 -1.72 12.75 -2.88
N GLY A 179 -0.85 11.77 -2.65
CA GLY A 179 0.52 11.80 -3.14
C GLY A 179 1.02 10.45 -3.65
N GLY A 180 2.12 10.50 -4.40
CA GLY A 180 2.78 9.33 -4.97
C GLY A 180 4.23 9.21 -4.54
N LEU A 181 4.74 7.98 -4.48
CA LEU A 181 6.14 7.72 -4.12
C LEU A 181 6.68 6.46 -4.84
N GLN A 182 7.97 6.21 -4.73
CA GLN A 182 8.62 4.97 -5.15
C GLN A 182 8.66 4.00 -3.96
N PRO A 183 7.88 2.89 -4.04
CA PRO A 183 7.65 2.00 -2.91
C PRO A 183 8.89 1.34 -2.33
N ALA A 184 9.84 0.91 -3.17
CA ALA A 184 11.06 0.25 -2.70
C ALA A 184 11.98 1.24 -1.97
N LYS A 185 12.10 2.49 -2.46
CA LYS A 185 12.87 3.55 -1.78
C LYS A 185 12.27 3.88 -0.42
N TYR A 186 10.93 3.94 -0.32
CA TYR A 186 10.27 4.25 0.95
C TYR A 186 10.45 3.14 1.99
N VAL A 187 10.27 1.87 1.61
CA VAL A 187 10.44 0.76 2.57
C VAL A 187 11.89 0.60 3.01
N ASP A 188 12.85 0.80 2.11
CA ASP A 188 14.29 0.77 2.42
C ASP A 188 14.66 1.91 3.38
N GLY A 189 14.14 3.12 3.14
CA GLY A 189 14.32 4.27 4.03
C GLY A 189 13.70 4.06 5.43
N LEU A 190 12.52 3.42 5.51
CA LEU A 190 11.93 3.03 6.80
C LEU A 190 12.81 2.00 7.55
N ALA A 191 13.35 1.02 6.83
CA ALA A 191 14.25 0.03 7.41
C ALA A 191 15.51 0.69 7.95
N LYS A 192 16.07 1.66 7.19
CA LYS A 192 17.20 2.49 7.67
C LYS A 192 16.83 3.24 8.97
N ALA A 193 15.70 3.92 8.99
CA ALA A 193 15.24 4.63 10.18
C ALA A 193 15.10 3.69 11.39
N CYS A 194 14.52 2.51 11.20
CA CYS A 194 14.46 1.48 12.25
C CYS A 194 15.88 1.13 12.76
N ASN A 195 16.82 0.92 11.86
CA ASN A 195 18.21 0.58 12.18
C ASN A 195 18.90 1.72 12.96
N ASP A 196 18.68 2.97 12.55
CA ASP A 196 19.24 4.16 13.21
C ASP A 196 18.72 4.31 14.66
N TYR A 197 17.50 3.81 14.96
CA TYR A 197 16.93 3.71 16.31
C TYR A 197 17.28 2.40 17.05
N GLY A 198 18.20 1.58 16.51
CA GLY A 198 18.67 0.35 17.15
C GLY A 198 17.77 -0.88 16.98
N VAL A 199 16.80 -0.84 16.06
CA VAL A 199 16.00 -2.04 15.73
C VAL A 199 16.88 -3.06 15.04
N GLN A 200 16.81 -4.31 15.50
CA GLN A 200 17.48 -5.45 14.87
C GLN A 200 16.62 -6.01 13.75
N LEU A 201 17.14 -6.03 12.52
CA LEU A 201 16.44 -6.46 11.31
C LEU A 201 16.98 -7.82 10.84
N PHE A 202 16.11 -8.82 10.70
CA PHE A 202 16.47 -10.18 10.29
C PHE A 202 15.78 -10.53 8.97
N GLU A 203 16.57 -10.70 7.92
CA GLU A 203 16.12 -11.14 6.59
C GLU A 203 16.28 -12.65 6.40
N ASN A 204 15.49 -13.24 5.49
CA ASN A 204 15.54 -14.65 5.16
C ASN A 204 15.47 -15.53 6.42
N ASN A 205 14.80 -15.02 7.43
CA ASN A 205 14.73 -15.61 8.77
C ASN A 205 13.27 -15.77 9.19
N ARG A 206 12.71 -16.93 8.84
CA ARG A 206 11.33 -17.26 9.14
C ARG A 206 11.16 -17.56 10.63
N VAL A 207 10.08 -17.06 11.21
CA VAL A 207 9.58 -17.48 12.53
C VAL A 207 8.73 -18.74 12.35
N HIS A 208 9.09 -19.80 13.07
CA HIS A 208 8.44 -21.11 12.98
C HIS A 208 7.40 -21.34 14.05
N SER A 209 7.63 -20.81 15.25
CA SER A 209 6.69 -20.95 16.37
C SER A 209 6.80 -19.82 17.38
N ILE A 210 5.70 -19.57 18.07
CA ILE A 210 5.57 -18.62 19.16
C ILE A 210 4.94 -19.39 20.33
N LYS A 211 5.67 -19.52 21.44
CA LYS A 211 5.20 -20.23 22.63
C LYS A 211 5.14 -19.26 23.81
N LYS A 212 3.99 -19.13 24.43
CA LYS A 212 3.83 -18.34 25.67
C LYS A 212 4.45 -19.08 26.87
N LEU A 213 5.35 -18.41 27.59
CA LEU A 213 6.03 -18.89 28.79
C LEU A 213 5.77 -17.90 29.94
N GLY A 214 4.59 -18.02 30.58
CA GLY A 214 4.14 -17.05 31.58
C GLY A 214 3.89 -15.67 30.95
N GLU A 215 4.64 -14.67 31.38
CA GLU A 215 4.51 -13.27 30.91
C GLU A 215 5.36 -12.93 29.65
N ILE A 216 6.10 -13.91 29.14
CA ILE A 216 6.96 -13.73 27.97
C ILE A 216 6.65 -14.76 26.90
N TYR A 217 7.20 -14.55 25.70
CA TYR A 217 7.12 -15.48 24.57
C TYR A 217 8.51 -15.98 24.20
N GLU A 218 8.61 -17.28 23.90
CA GLU A 218 9.73 -17.84 23.17
C GLU A 218 9.36 -17.85 21.68
N VAL A 219 10.23 -17.24 20.87
CA VAL A 219 10.07 -17.13 19.41
C VAL A 219 11.19 -17.89 18.76
N VAL A 220 10.84 -18.96 18.01
CA VAL A 220 11.79 -19.83 17.32
C VAL A 220 11.89 -19.43 15.84
N THR A 221 13.11 -19.24 15.39
CA THR A 221 13.46 -18.78 14.04
C THR A 221 14.41 -19.74 13.33
N ASN A 222 14.80 -19.46 12.07
CA ASN A 222 15.78 -20.27 11.33
C ASN A 222 17.15 -20.37 12.04
N ILE A 223 17.55 -19.33 12.77
CA ILE A 223 18.89 -19.23 13.36
C ILE A 223 18.92 -19.41 14.88
N GLY A 224 17.80 -19.79 15.49
CA GLY A 224 17.72 -20.04 16.94
C GLY A 224 16.42 -19.52 17.55
N ALA A 225 16.41 -19.39 18.87
CA ALA A 225 15.26 -18.90 19.63
C ALA A 225 15.63 -17.66 20.46
N LEU A 226 14.70 -16.73 20.63
CA LEU A 226 14.81 -15.58 21.50
C LEU A 226 13.57 -15.42 22.36
N LYS A 227 13.68 -14.62 23.41
CA LYS A 227 12.57 -14.27 24.28
C LYS A 227 12.04 -12.88 23.97
N ALA A 228 10.71 -12.68 24.02
CA ALA A 228 10.07 -11.40 23.83
C ALA A 228 9.01 -11.15 24.91
N LYS A 229 8.83 -9.90 25.33
CA LYS A 229 7.71 -9.52 26.20
C LYS A 229 6.40 -9.49 25.42
N LYS A 230 6.44 -9.04 24.16
CA LYS A 230 5.29 -8.91 23.26
C LYS A 230 5.65 -9.38 21.85
N VAL A 231 4.64 -9.86 21.12
CA VAL A 231 4.78 -10.26 19.71
C VAL A 231 3.72 -9.55 18.90
N ILE A 232 4.11 -9.04 17.72
CA ILE A 232 3.21 -8.37 16.76
C ILE A 232 3.29 -9.08 15.42
N ILE A 233 2.13 -9.52 14.90
CA ILE A 233 1.99 -10.09 13.56
C ILE A 233 1.61 -8.98 12.58
N ALA A 234 2.48 -8.67 11.63
CA ALA A 234 2.31 -7.65 10.60
C ALA A 234 2.44 -8.20 9.17
N THR A 235 2.02 -9.44 8.97
CA THR A 235 2.19 -10.20 7.73
C THR A 235 1.10 -9.96 6.69
N ASN A 236 -0.02 -9.28 7.04
CA ASN A 236 -1.13 -8.93 6.16
C ASN A 236 -1.56 -10.09 5.22
N GLY A 237 -1.52 -9.91 3.90
CA GLY A 237 -1.87 -10.94 2.90
C GLY A 237 -0.95 -12.16 2.85
N TYR A 238 0.15 -12.16 3.60
CA TYR A 238 1.08 -13.29 3.74
C TYR A 238 0.90 -14.06 5.05
N THR A 239 -0.16 -13.74 5.82
CA THR A 239 -0.48 -14.45 7.08
C THR A 239 -0.73 -15.92 6.81
N ASP A 240 0.02 -16.78 7.54
CA ASP A 240 0.00 -18.23 7.43
C ASP A 240 -0.51 -18.91 8.72
N MET A 241 -0.09 -20.14 8.97
CA MET A 241 -0.47 -20.96 10.12
C MET A 241 0.35 -20.69 11.39
N LEU A 242 1.22 -19.67 11.40
CA LEU A 242 2.03 -19.34 12.58
C LEU A 242 1.14 -19.00 13.80
N VAL A 243 0.03 -18.29 13.54
CA VAL A 243 -1.06 -18.05 14.49
C VAL A 243 -2.35 -18.51 13.81
N PRO A 244 -2.79 -19.76 14.02
CA PRO A 244 -3.86 -20.39 13.25
C PRO A 244 -5.19 -19.62 13.26
N GLU A 245 -5.49 -18.93 14.37
CA GLU A 245 -6.71 -18.15 14.54
C GLU A 245 -6.78 -16.92 13.62
N LEU A 246 -5.65 -16.45 13.12
CA LEU A 246 -5.59 -15.29 12.22
C LEU A 246 -5.77 -15.69 10.75
N LYS A 247 -5.34 -16.90 10.37
CA LYS A 247 -5.37 -17.35 8.97
C LYS A 247 -6.75 -17.25 8.31
N PRO A 248 -7.87 -17.65 8.93
CA PRO A 248 -9.19 -17.58 8.32
C PRO A 248 -9.78 -16.16 8.28
N LYS A 249 -9.15 -15.17 8.90
CA LYS A 249 -9.67 -13.80 9.02
C LYS A 249 -9.18 -12.87 7.91
N VAL A 250 -8.14 -13.27 7.17
CA VAL A 250 -7.55 -12.47 6.09
C VAL A 250 -7.31 -13.33 4.86
N PHE A 251 -7.82 -12.87 3.71
CA PHE A 251 -7.68 -13.57 2.43
C PHE A 251 -6.59 -12.91 1.59
N PRO A 252 -5.61 -13.68 1.10
CA PRO A 252 -4.70 -13.18 0.09
C PRO A 252 -5.43 -12.99 -1.24
N VAL A 253 -5.29 -11.83 -1.86
CA VAL A 253 -5.82 -11.55 -3.19
C VAL A 253 -4.73 -10.94 -4.05
N GLY A 254 -4.50 -11.47 -5.24
CA GLY A 254 -3.51 -10.97 -6.19
C GLY A 254 -3.90 -9.60 -6.75
N SER A 255 -2.94 -8.72 -6.89
CA SER A 255 -3.04 -7.50 -7.70
C SER A 255 -1.85 -7.46 -8.65
N TYR A 256 -2.10 -7.13 -9.90
CA TYR A 256 -1.13 -7.25 -10.99
C TYR A 256 -0.79 -5.88 -11.53
N ILE A 257 0.46 -5.66 -11.86
CA ILE A 257 0.95 -4.38 -12.39
C ILE A 257 1.82 -4.66 -13.61
N ILE A 258 1.72 -3.77 -14.60
CA ILE A 258 2.64 -3.66 -15.73
C ILE A 258 3.25 -2.27 -15.78
N VAL A 259 4.45 -2.17 -16.34
CA VAL A 259 5.15 -0.90 -16.57
C VAL A 259 5.66 -0.85 -17.99
N SER A 260 5.48 0.29 -18.65
CA SER A 260 5.95 0.53 -20.02
C SER A 260 7.44 0.86 -20.07
N ASP A 261 7.99 0.93 -21.29
CA ASP A 261 9.21 1.69 -21.56
C ASP A 261 9.03 3.17 -21.15
N VAL A 262 10.15 3.90 -21.05
CA VAL A 262 10.13 5.35 -20.83
C VAL A 262 9.42 6.03 -21.98
N LEU A 263 8.42 6.82 -21.68
CA LEU A 263 7.65 7.58 -22.66
C LEU A 263 8.36 8.89 -23.01
N SER A 264 8.16 9.40 -24.23
CA SER A 264 8.65 10.72 -24.56
C SER A 264 8.02 11.79 -23.68
N GLU A 265 8.75 12.86 -23.36
CA GLU A 265 8.25 13.97 -22.54
C GLU A 265 6.93 14.56 -23.08
N LYS A 266 6.80 14.66 -24.41
CA LYS A 266 5.55 15.11 -25.06
C LYS A 266 4.38 14.19 -24.70
N LEU A 267 4.59 12.88 -24.70
CA LEU A 267 3.56 11.90 -24.38
C LEU A 267 3.26 11.91 -22.89
N GLN A 268 4.27 12.00 -22.03
CA GLN A 268 4.07 12.14 -20.57
C GLN A 268 3.19 13.34 -20.24
N LYS A 269 3.50 14.52 -20.78
CA LYS A 269 2.72 15.76 -20.60
C LYS A 269 1.30 15.64 -21.17
N LYS A 270 1.11 14.90 -22.26
CA LYS A 270 -0.23 14.64 -22.81
C LYS A 270 -1.04 13.73 -21.89
N LEU A 271 -0.45 12.60 -21.46
CA LEU A 271 -1.16 11.57 -20.70
C LEU A 271 -1.50 12.02 -19.27
N SER A 272 -0.64 12.76 -18.62
CA SER A 272 -0.84 13.27 -17.26
C SER A 272 -0.27 14.69 -17.12
N PRO A 273 -1.00 15.72 -17.60
CA PRO A 273 -0.52 17.12 -17.63
C PRO A 273 -0.07 17.66 -16.27
N LYS A 274 -0.71 17.21 -15.20
CA LYS A 274 -0.42 17.61 -13.80
C LYS A 274 0.33 16.56 -13.00
N GLY A 275 0.77 15.45 -13.61
CA GLY A 275 1.47 14.37 -12.92
C GLY A 275 0.62 13.64 -11.88
N ARG A 276 -0.71 13.64 -12.04
CA ARG A 276 -1.65 13.03 -11.10
C ARG A 276 -1.62 11.50 -11.15
N MET A 277 -2.16 10.91 -10.10
CA MET A 277 -2.51 9.50 -10.03
C MET A 277 -3.98 9.32 -10.40
N PHE A 278 -4.31 8.15 -10.93
CA PHE A 278 -5.64 7.85 -11.43
C PHE A 278 -6.12 6.49 -10.97
N TYR A 279 -7.42 6.36 -10.71
CA TYR A 279 -8.11 5.08 -10.65
C TYR A 279 -9.52 5.21 -11.26
N ASP A 280 -10.05 4.11 -11.78
CA ASP A 280 -11.33 4.12 -12.46
C ASP A 280 -12.48 3.51 -11.64
N SER A 281 -13.70 3.72 -12.10
CA SER A 281 -14.94 3.27 -11.44
C SER A 281 -15.39 1.87 -11.83
N LYS A 282 -14.50 1.02 -12.35
CA LYS A 282 -14.80 -0.40 -12.63
C LYS A 282 -14.89 -1.18 -11.33
N TRP A 283 -15.59 -2.31 -11.36
CA TRP A 283 -15.63 -3.24 -10.22
C TRP A 283 -14.23 -3.76 -9.86
N PHE A 284 -13.52 -4.27 -10.86
CA PHE A 284 -12.07 -4.48 -10.78
C PHE A 284 -11.39 -3.21 -11.27
N ILE A 285 -11.10 -2.32 -10.33
CA ILE A 285 -10.54 -1.01 -10.64
C ILE A 285 -9.20 -1.15 -11.35
N ASN A 286 -8.99 -0.31 -12.36
CA ASN A 286 -7.67 0.01 -12.82
C ASN A 286 -7.15 1.22 -12.04
N TYR A 287 -5.87 1.19 -11.70
CA TYR A 287 -5.18 2.32 -11.10
C TYR A 287 -3.86 2.53 -11.85
N PHE A 288 -3.51 3.76 -12.09
CA PHE A 288 -2.35 4.06 -12.93
C PHE A 288 -1.80 5.45 -12.66
N ARG A 289 -0.54 5.61 -13.03
CA ARG A 289 0.18 6.89 -12.98
C ARG A 289 1.43 6.81 -13.83
N LEU A 290 2.08 7.97 -14.05
CA LEU A 290 3.46 7.98 -14.52
C LEU A 290 4.43 7.72 -13.35
N THR A 291 5.46 6.92 -13.59
CA THR A 291 6.59 6.76 -12.67
C THR A 291 7.48 8.01 -12.71
N PRO A 292 8.36 8.23 -11.71
CA PRO A 292 9.25 9.39 -11.70
C PRO A 292 10.16 9.50 -12.94
N ASP A 293 10.52 8.37 -13.55
CA ASP A 293 11.31 8.30 -14.79
C ASP A 293 10.44 8.32 -16.07
N GLY A 294 9.14 8.57 -15.95
CA GLY A 294 8.26 8.82 -17.09
C GLY A 294 7.69 7.58 -17.79
N ARG A 295 7.51 6.47 -17.10
CA ARG A 295 6.86 5.27 -17.62
C ARG A 295 5.37 5.25 -17.22
N MET A 296 4.53 4.62 -18.03
CA MET A 296 3.16 4.30 -17.62
C MET A 296 3.16 3.06 -16.72
N LEU A 297 2.83 3.25 -15.45
CA LEU A 297 2.49 2.17 -14.54
C LEU A 297 0.98 1.95 -14.56
N TRP A 298 0.55 0.72 -14.79
CA TRP A 298 -0.86 0.33 -14.82
C TRP A 298 -1.08 -0.89 -13.97
N GLY A 299 -1.94 -0.78 -12.98
CA GLY A 299 -2.33 -1.87 -12.11
C GLY A 299 -3.81 -2.17 -12.18
N GLY A 300 -4.15 -3.42 -11.92
CA GLY A 300 -5.53 -3.87 -11.92
C GLY A 300 -5.66 -5.32 -11.47
N ARG A 301 -6.89 -5.80 -11.50
CA ARG A 301 -7.23 -7.20 -11.28
C ARG A 301 -8.14 -7.69 -12.39
N ASN A 302 -8.01 -8.96 -12.72
CA ASN A 302 -8.88 -9.62 -13.69
C ASN A 302 -9.88 -10.55 -12.97
N ASP A 303 -9.49 -11.06 -11.80
CA ASP A 303 -10.30 -11.90 -10.92
C ASP A 303 -9.83 -11.81 -9.45
N LEU A 304 -10.28 -12.72 -8.60
CA LEU A 304 -9.88 -12.81 -7.19
C LEU A 304 -8.74 -13.82 -6.95
N SER A 305 -8.22 -14.47 -8.01
CA SER A 305 -7.11 -15.43 -7.90
C SER A 305 -5.84 -14.75 -7.40
N THR A 306 -5.04 -15.51 -6.62
CA THR A 306 -3.69 -15.11 -6.21
C THR A 306 -2.61 -15.56 -7.19
N ASP A 307 -2.95 -16.46 -8.12
CA ASP A 307 -2.00 -17.30 -8.86
C ASP A 307 -2.26 -17.28 -10.37
N LEU A 308 -2.84 -16.19 -10.90
CA LEU A 308 -2.92 -15.99 -12.35
C LEU A 308 -1.53 -15.94 -12.96
N ASP A 309 -1.40 -16.54 -14.13
CA ASP A 309 -0.20 -16.42 -14.94
C ASP A 309 0.13 -14.94 -15.21
N LEU A 310 1.38 -14.55 -14.96
CA LEU A 310 1.81 -13.15 -15.11
C LEU A 310 1.76 -12.70 -16.58
N VAL A 311 2.00 -13.60 -17.53
CA VAL A 311 1.98 -13.27 -18.96
C VAL A 311 0.53 -13.03 -19.41
N GLU A 312 -0.40 -13.88 -18.98
CA GLU A 312 -1.82 -13.71 -19.25
C GLU A 312 -2.35 -12.40 -18.63
N SER A 313 -2.08 -12.17 -17.35
CA SER A 313 -2.47 -10.93 -16.65
C SER A 313 -1.92 -9.69 -17.36
N ALA A 314 -0.65 -9.73 -17.76
CA ALA A 314 -0.01 -8.64 -18.46
C ALA A 314 -0.62 -8.39 -19.84
N SER A 315 -1.01 -9.45 -20.57
CA SER A 315 -1.71 -9.33 -21.84
C SER A 315 -3.05 -8.62 -21.68
N ILE A 316 -3.83 -8.98 -20.65
CA ILE A 316 -5.11 -8.33 -20.37
C ILE A 316 -4.91 -6.86 -19.99
N LEU A 317 -3.99 -6.57 -19.06
CA LEU A 317 -3.71 -5.20 -18.63
C LEU A 317 -3.21 -4.33 -19.79
N SER A 318 -2.32 -4.84 -20.64
CA SER A 318 -1.81 -4.06 -21.79
C SER A 318 -2.90 -3.75 -22.82
N ARG A 319 -3.87 -4.64 -23.04
CA ARG A 319 -5.07 -4.34 -23.86
C ARG A 319 -5.91 -3.24 -23.22
N GLN A 320 -6.10 -3.28 -21.90
CA GLN A 320 -6.85 -2.23 -21.20
C GLN A 320 -6.15 -0.86 -21.33
N VAL A 321 -4.83 -0.80 -21.19
CA VAL A 321 -4.06 0.44 -21.42
C VAL A 321 -4.29 0.99 -22.82
N ARG A 322 -4.17 0.15 -23.85
CA ARG A 322 -4.36 0.57 -25.25
C ARG A 322 -5.78 1.01 -25.56
N THR A 323 -6.77 0.39 -24.92
CA THR A 323 -8.18 0.83 -25.01
C THR A 323 -8.37 2.22 -24.41
N VAL A 324 -7.74 2.50 -23.26
CA VAL A 324 -7.85 3.80 -22.58
C VAL A 324 -6.98 4.84 -23.27
N PHE A 325 -5.78 4.47 -23.68
CA PHE A 325 -4.80 5.35 -24.32
C PHE A 325 -4.36 4.80 -25.68
N PRO A 326 -5.07 5.12 -26.77
CA PRO A 326 -4.67 4.71 -28.13
C PRO A 326 -3.26 5.17 -28.51
N ASP A 327 -2.80 6.29 -27.98
CA ASP A 327 -1.42 6.76 -28.17
C ASP A 327 -0.35 5.76 -27.69
N LEU A 328 -0.70 4.82 -26.83
CA LEU A 328 0.18 3.77 -26.32
C LEU A 328 0.08 2.45 -27.09
N GLU A 329 -0.59 2.42 -28.26
CA GLU A 329 -0.76 1.21 -29.07
C GLU A 329 0.56 0.50 -29.39
N LYS A 330 1.59 1.28 -29.74
CA LYS A 330 2.92 0.77 -30.10
C LYS A 330 3.92 0.71 -28.93
N THR A 331 3.46 1.09 -27.72
CA THR A 331 4.33 1.11 -26.53
C THR A 331 4.61 -0.29 -26.04
N THR A 332 5.88 -0.58 -25.77
CA THR A 332 6.32 -1.83 -25.16
C THR A 332 6.10 -1.76 -23.64
N PHE A 333 5.57 -2.85 -23.06
CA PHE A 333 5.55 -3.05 -21.63
C PHE A 333 6.72 -3.96 -21.24
N THR A 334 7.56 -3.48 -20.35
CA THR A 334 8.84 -4.13 -19.99
C THR A 334 8.71 -5.09 -18.82
N HIS A 335 7.96 -4.72 -17.78
CA HIS A 335 7.85 -5.48 -16.54
C HIS A 335 6.40 -5.85 -16.21
N THR A 336 6.26 -6.96 -15.52
CA THR A 336 5.00 -7.38 -14.90
C THR A 336 5.26 -8.08 -13.57
N TRP A 337 4.41 -7.83 -12.58
CA TRP A 337 4.52 -8.48 -11.29
C TRP A 337 3.18 -8.52 -10.55
N THR A 338 3.16 -9.25 -9.44
CA THR A 338 2.02 -9.33 -8.54
C THR A 338 2.44 -9.10 -7.08
N GLY A 339 1.48 -8.74 -6.24
CA GLY A 339 1.60 -8.68 -4.79
C GLY A 339 0.31 -9.15 -4.12
N LYS A 340 0.43 -9.76 -2.94
CA LYS A 340 -0.72 -10.25 -2.17
C LYS A 340 -1.28 -9.17 -1.27
N LEU A 341 -2.53 -8.84 -1.49
CA LEU A 341 -3.32 -7.94 -0.62
C LEU A 341 -3.97 -8.77 0.47
N GLY A 342 -4.03 -8.27 1.69
CA GLY A 342 -4.82 -8.85 2.76
C GLY A 342 -6.23 -8.26 2.72
N ILE A 343 -7.22 -9.08 2.39
CA ILE A 343 -8.65 -8.67 2.36
C ILE A 343 -9.37 -9.33 3.52
N THR A 344 -10.14 -8.56 4.27
CA THR A 344 -11.04 -9.02 5.32
C THR A 344 -12.49 -9.09 4.81
N PHE A 345 -13.35 -9.84 5.45
CA PHE A 345 -14.76 -9.96 5.03
C PHE A 345 -15.53 -8.65 5.05
N ASP A 346 -15.22 -7.77 5.98
CA ASP A 346 -15.86 -6.46 6.11
C ASP A 346 -15.14 -5.34 5.35
N LEU A 347 -14.04 -5.69 4.66
CA LEU A 347 -13.19 -4.76 3.89
C LEU A 347 -12.54 -3.66 4.75
N MET A 348 -12.45 -3.87 6.07
CA MET A 348 -11.86 -2.93 7.02
C MET A 348 -10.48 -3.39 7.49
N PRO A 349 -9.58 -2.47 7.85
CA PRO A 349 -8.36 -2.83 8.57
C PRO A 349 -8.68 -3.27 9.99
N HIS A 350 -7.93 -4.23 10.49
CA HIS A 350 -8.07 -4.77 11.84
C HIS A 350 -6.77 -4.67 12.61
N ILE A 351 -6.91 -4.20 13.85
CA ILE A 351 -5.90 -4.28 14.90
C ILE A 351 -6.52 -5.01 16.06
N GLY A 352 -5.79 -5.91 16.68
CA GLY A 352 -6.31 -6.63 17.84
C GLY A 352 -5.28 -7.53 18.49
N GLU A 353 -5.78 -8.35 19.38
CA GLU A 353 -5.00 -9.32 20.12
C GLU A 353 -5.71 -10.69 20.10
N VAL A 354 -4.93 -11.76 19.96
CA VAL A 354 -5.39 -13.13 20.12
C VAL A 354 -4.35 -13.91 20.95
N ASN A 355 -4.76 -14.53 22.03
CA ASN A 355 -3.89 -15.26 22.95
C ASN A 355 -2.70 -14.44 23.48
N GLY A 356 -2.84 -13.11 23.59
CA GLY A 356 -1.78 -12.19 23.98
C GLY A 356 -0.83 -11.78 22.86
N ILE A 357 -1.01 -12.29 21.65
CA ILE A 357 -0.26 -11.89 20.43
C ILE A 357 -1.02 -10.79 19.72
N HIS A 358 -0.39 -9.64 19.54
CA HIS A 358 -0.95 -8.53 18.79
C HIS A 358 -0.90 -8.80 17.29
N TYR A 359 -1.89 -8.32 16.54
CA TYR A 359 -1.90 -8.46 15.10
C TYR A 359 -2.47 -7.22 14.40
N THR A 360 -2.08 -7.07 13.15
CA THR A 360 -2.63 -6.05 12.27
C THR A 360 -2.65 -6.53 10.83
N PHE A 361 -3.81 -6.43 10.16
CA PHE A 361 -4.02 -6.85 8.78
C PHE A 361 -5.29 -6.21 8.16
N GLY A 362 -5.63 -6.58 6.92
CA GLY A 362 -6.82 -6.09 6.22
C GLY A 362 -6.54 -4.86 5.36
N TYR A 363 -5.28 -4.63 5.00
CA TYR A 363 -4.87 -3.54 4.14
C TYR A 363 -5.11 -3.92 2.68
N GLY A 364 -6.35 -3.72 2.23
CA GLY A 364 -6.79 -4.03 0.87
C GLY A 364 -6.48 -2.91 -0.10
N ALA A 365 -5.54 -3.06 -0.92
CA ALA A 365 -5.16 -2.41 -2.20
C ALA A 365 -5.50 -0.95 -2.50
N VAL A 366 -5.97 -0.17 -1.60
CA VAL A 366 -6.17 1.26 -1.85
C VAL A 366 -5.49 2.02 -0.74
N SER A 367 -4.28 2.48 -1.07
CA SER A 367 -3.56 3.51 -0.35
C SER A 367 -2.71 3.11 0.87
N TYR A 368 -1.59 3.79 0.96
CA TYR A 368 -0.71 3.90 2.12
C TYR A 368 -1.44 4.37 3.39
N THR A 369 -2.62 4.97 3.26
CA THR A 369 -3.43 5.49 4.35
C THR A 369 -3.81 4.42 5.37
N HIS A 370 -4.05 3.19 4.92
CA HIS A 370 -4.38 2.09 5.82
C HIS A 370 -3.17 1.50 6.55
N LEU A 371 -1.96 1.73 6.03
CA LEU A 371 -0.74 1.11 6.54
C LEU A 371 -0.13 1.86 7.72
N THR A 372 -0.43 3.15 7.85
CA THR A 372 0.11 4.01 8.90
C THR A 372 -0.81 4.17 10.10
N LEU A 373 -2.13 4.08 9.91
CA LEU A 373 -3.13 4.26 10.97
C LEU A 373 -3.01 3.28 12.14
N PRO A 374 -2.89 1.95 11.89
CA PRO A 374 -2.86 0.98 12.97
C PRO A 374 -1.64 1.06 13.85
N THR A 375 -0.51 1.51 13.33
CA THR A 375 0.77 1.44 14.04
C THR A 375 0.90 2.45 15.17
N ASN A 376 0.23 3.59 15.06
CA ASN A 376 0.21 4.58 16.15
C ASN A 376 -0.74 4.21 17.30
N GLN A 377 -1.64 3.24 17.10
CA GLN A 377 -2.58 2.77 18.14
C GLN A 377 -2.12 1.46 18.80
N CYS A 378 -1.06 0.83 18.32
CA CYS A 378 -0.50 -0.37 18.91
C CYS A 378 0.57 -0.09 20.00
N VAL A 379 0.85 1.18 20.30
CA VAL A 379 1.87 1.60 21.28
C VAL A 379 1.20 2.13 22.53
#